data_3ede3e7f4c327ff2073531cf60fbcffb
#
_entry.id   3ede3e7f4c327ff2073531cf60fbcffb
#
_cell.length_a   1.000
_cell.length_b   1.000
_cell.length_c   1.000
_cell.angle_alpha   90.00
_cell.angle_beta   90.00
_cell.angle_gamma   90.00
#
_symmetry.space_group_name_H-M   'P 1'
#
loop_
_entity.id
_entity.type
_entity.pdbx_description
1 polymer ?
#
loop_
_entity_poly.entity_id
_entity_poly.type
_entity_poly.pdbx_seq_one_letter_code
_entity_poly.pdbx_strand_id
1 'polypeptide(L)'
;MTDRGEFDESTWAAELREKREEKDRFFAEHPQSPVSPGERDGFAGLDYFDPDPTYRVTATVTVHDKPEPVEMETTNGPPTRYLRVVTFAFELRDERCTLAGYRQEGAEDATLFVPFRDKTTGQQSYRGGRYMEL
;
A
#
# COMPACT_ATOMS: atom_id res chain seq x y z
N MET A 1 -28.17 -14.85 -7.18
CA MET A 1 -27.25 -14.83 -6.04
C MET A 1 -25.91 -14.27 -6.47
N THR A 2 -25.42 -13.31 -5.74
CA THR A 2 -24.09 -12.79 -6.04
C THR A 2 -23.06 -13.74 -5.46
N ASP A 3 -22.23 -14.29 -6.30
CA ASP A 3 -21.14 -15.11 -5.86
C ASP A 3 -19.99 -14.22 -5.37
N ARG A 4 -19.68 -14.31 -4.09
CA ARG A 4 -18.60 -13.52 -3.50
C ARG A 4 -17.24 -13.88 -4.05
N GLY A 5 -17.09 -15.06 -4.59
CA GLY A 5 -15.84 -15.50 -5.21
C GLY A 5 -15.71 -15.05 -6.63
N GLU A 6 -16.77 -14.54 -7.21
CA GLU A 6 -16.76 -14.14 -8.60
C GLU A 6 -16.06 -12.79 -8.77
N PHE A 7 -14.96 -12.82 -9.48
CA PHE A 7 -14.14 -11.66 -9.73
C PHE A 7 -14.49 -11.03 -11.06
N ASP A 8 -14.92 -9.79 -11.03
CA ASP A 8 -15.17 -9.00 -12.24
C ASP A 8 -13.98 -8.07 -12.48
N GLU A 9 -13.14 -8.45 -13.43
CA GLU A 9 -11.94 -7.70 -13.78
C GLU A 9 -12.26 -6.28 -14.23
N SER A 10 -13.32 -6.09 -15.01
CA SER A 10 -13.70 -4.76 -15.52
C SER A 10 -14.11 -3.82 -14.39
N THR A 11 -14.91 -4.30 -13.47
CA THR A 11 -15.34 -3.52 -12.30
C THR A 11 -14.18 -3.18 -11.39
N TRP A 12 -13.33 -4.17 -11.11
CA TRP A 12 -12.13 -3.97 -10.30
C TRP A 12 -11.20 -2.93 -10.91
N ALA A 13 -10.91 -3.05 -12.20
CA ALA A 13 -10.03 -2.11 -12.88
C ALA A 13 -10.60 -0.68 -12.89
N ALA A 14 -11.91 -0.54 -13.09
CA ALA A 14 -12.58 0.75 -13.07
C ALA A 14 -12.52 1.40 -11.68
N GLU A 15 -12.78 0.64 -10.62
CA GLU A 15 -12.68 1.13 -9.25
C GLU A 15 -11.25 1.55 -8.89
N LEU A 16 -10.27 0.78 -9.33
CA LEU A 16 -8.86 1.10 -9.09
C LEU A 16 -8.45 2.39 -9.79
N ARG A 17 -8.90 2.59 -11.04
CA ARG A 17 -8.64 3.83 -11.79
C ARG A 17 -9.29 5.03 -11.13
N GLU A 18 -10.51 4.87 -10.62
CA GLU A 18 -11.21 5.94 -9.91
C GLU A 18 -10.45 6.34 -8.63
N LYS A 19 -9.98 5.39 -7.85
CA LYS A 19 -9.16 5.67 -6.66
C LYS A 19 -7.87 6.38 -7.02
N ARG A 20 -7.24 6.00 -8.12
CA ARG A 20 -6.01 6.64 -8.60
C ARG A 20 -6.25 8.08 -9.03
N GLU A 21 -7.38 8.36 -9.69
CA GLU A 21 -7.76 9.71 -10.07
C GLU A 21 -7.99 10.59 -8.83
N GLU A 22 -8.65 10.08 -7.81
CA GLU A 22 -8.85 10.77 -6.55
C GLU A 22 -7.52 11.09 -5.86
N LYS A 23 -6.60 10.15 -5.87
CA LYS A 23 -5.27 10.34 -5.29
C LYS A 23 -4.47 11.38 -6.05
N ASP A 24 -4.51 11.34 -7.37
CA ASP A 24 -3.84 12.33 -8.21
C ASP A 24 -4.39 13.74 -7.96
N ARG A 25 -5.70 13.86 -7.82
CA ARG A 25 -6.36 15.13 -7.51
C ARG A 25 -5.93 15.64 -6.13
N PHE A 26 -5.87 14.75 -5.14
CA PHE A 26 -5.37 15.10 -3.81
C PHE A 26 -3.95 15.66 -3.89
N PHE A 27 -3.07 14.99 -4.62
CA PHE A 27 -1.68 15.42 -4.74
C PHE A 27 -1.54 16.75 -5.47
N ALA A 28 -2.40 17.01 -6.44
CA ALA A 28 -2.37 18.25 -7.22
C ALA A 28 -2.96 19.45 -6.45
N GLU A 29 -3.98 19.23 -5.64
CA GLU A 29 -4.82 20.33 -5.12
C GLU A 29 -4.87 20.46 -3.60
N HIS A 30 -4.65 19.38 -2.85
CA HIS A 30 -4.86 19.41 -1.42
C HIS A 30 -3.74 20.17 -0.68
N PRO A 31 -4.10 21.01 0.33
CA PRO A 31 -3.10 21.76 1.09
C PRO A 31 -2.04 20.90 1.78
N GLN A 32 -2.39 19.65 2.13
CA GLN A 32 -1.49 18.71 2.80
C GLN A 32 -0.81 17.75 1.81
N SER A 33 -0.88 18.05 0.52
CA SER A 33 -0.20 17.22 -0.50
C SER A 33 1.30 17.20 -0.26
N PRO A 34 1.96 16.04 -0.45
CA PRO A 34 3.42 15.97 -0.41
C PRO A 34 4.10 16.70 -1.56
N VAL A 35 3.36 17.04 -2.62
CA VAL A 35 3.89 17.85 -3.73
C VAL A 35 3.98 19.30 -3.28
N SER A 36 5.14 19.92 -3.43
CA SER A 36 5.34 21.30 -3.01
C SER A 36 4.44 22.27 -3.79
N PRO A 37 3.94 23.36 -3.14
CA PRO A 37 2.98 24.27 -3.80
C PRO A 37 3.46 24.80 -5.15
N GLY A 38 4.75 25.06 -5.31
CA GLY A 38 5.30 25.57 -6.57
C GLY A 38 5.32 24.55 -7.70
N GLU A 39 5.20 23.27 -7.39
CA GLU A 39 5.24 22.18 -8.37
C GLU A 39 3.86 21.61 -8.69
N ARG A 40 2.82 22.00 -7.94
CA ARG A 40 1.47 21.45 -8.13
C ARG A 40 0.86 21.78 -9.47
N ASP A 41 1.12 22.96 -10.00
CA ASP A 41 0.58 23.38 -11.30
C ASP A 41 1.12 22.53 -12.45
N GLY A 42 2.34 22.02 -12.33
CA GLY A 42 2.95 21.14 -13.30
C GLY A 42 2.73 19.64 -13.02
N PHE A 43 1.99 19.31 -11.95
CA PHE A 43 1.77 17.92 -11.60
C PHE A 43 0.73 17.29 -12.53
N ALA A 44 1.17 16.30 -13.30
CA ALA A 44 0.33 15.64 -14.30
C ALA A 44 -0.20 14.27 -13.84
N GLY A 45 -0.06 13.94 -12.56
CA GLY A 45 -0.47 12.66 -12.00
C GLY A 45 0.73 11.77 -11.67
N LEU A 46 0.48 10.76 -10.84
CA LEU A 46 1.48 9.76 -10.50
C LEU A 46 1.59 8.74 -11.63
N ASP A 47 2.76 8.13 -11.75
CA ASP A 47 2.96 7.03 -12.68
C ASP A 47 2.46 5.73 -12.08
N TYR A 48 1.50 5.09 -12.74
CA TYR A 48 0.94 3.82 -12.30
C TYR A 48 1.16 2.76 -13.37
N PHE A 49 1.33 1.52 -12.92
CA PHE A 49 1.22 0.38 -13.82
C PHE A 49 -0.25 0.15 -14.16
N ASP A 50 -0.54 -0.36 -15.35
CA ASP A 50 -1.89 -0.72 -15.71
C ASP A 50 -2.45 -1.76 -14.72
N PRO A 51 -3.76 -1.71 -14.40
CA PRO A 51 -4.37 -2.72 -13.56
C PRO A 51 -4.16 -4.11 -14.17
N ASP A 52 -3.54 -5.01 -13.40
CA ASP A 52 -3.23 -6.36 -13.84
C ASP A 52 -3.79 -7.34 -12.80
N PRO A 53 -4.80 -8.14 -13.17
CA PRO A 53 -5.42 -9.08 -12.24
C PRO A 53 -4.46 -10.16 -11.72
N THR A 54 -3.32 -10.37 -12.38
CA THR A 54 -2.27 -11.27 -11.88
C THR A 54 -1.80 -10.86 -10.49
N TYR A 55 -1.83 -9.56 -10.18
CA TYR A 55 -1.38 -9.03 -8.89
C TYR A 55 -2.51 -8.90 -7.87
N ARG A 56 -3.73 -9.30 -8.23
CA ARG A 56 -4.85 -9.35 -7.30
C ARG A 56 -4.96 -10.77 -6.76
N VAL A 57 -4.51 -10.97 -5.55
CA VAL A 57 -4.40 -12.31 -4.95
C VAL A 57 -5.16 -12.38 -3.64
N THR A 58 -5.57 -13.59 -3.29
CA THR A 58 -6.15 -13.88 -1.97
C THR A 58 -5.03 -14.28 -1.03
N ALA A 59 -4.95 -13.62 0.11
CA ALA A 59 -3.95 -13.92 1.12
C ALA A 59 -4.56 -14.62 2.32
N THR A 60 -3.81 -15.56 2.88
CA THR A 60 -4.13 -16.13 4.18
C THR A 60 -3.56 -15.19 5.25
N VAL A 61 -4.38 -14.80 6.20
CA VAL A 61 -4.00 -13.88 7.27
C VAL A 61 -3.74 -14.66 8.55
N THR A 62 -2.54 -14.49 9.11
CA THR A 62 -2.20 -15.02 10.42
C THR A 62 -2.07 -13.84 11.39
N VAL A 63 -2.91 -13.82 12.41
CA VAL A 63 -2.85 -12.79 13.46
C VAL A 63 -1.85 -13.25 14.52
N HIS A 64 -0.93 -12.39 14.89
CA HIS A 64 0.10 -12.72 15.88
C HIS A 64 -0.45 -12.55 17.30
N ASP A 65 -0.35 -13.58 18.13
CA ASP A 65 -0.79 -13.56 19.52
C ASP A 65 0.05 -12.60 20.37
N LYS A 66 1.32 -12.48 20.02
CA LYS A 66 2.27 -11.60 20.72
C LYS A 66 2.92 -10.67 19.70
N PRO A 67 2.31 -9.53 19.41
CA PRO A 67 2.87 -8.57 18.46
C PRO A 67 4.30 -8.16 18.84
N GLU A 68 5.18 -8.20 17.87
CA GLU A 68 6.59 -7.82 18.04
C GLU A 68 6.77 -6.32 17.82
N PRO A 69 7.37 -5.59 18.78
CA PRO A 69 7.68 -4.18 18.56
C PRO A 69 8.84 -4.02 17.58
N VAL A 70 8.69 -3.07 16.66
CA VAL A 70 9.70 -2.74 15.66
C VAL A 70 9.80 -1.22 15.57
N GLU A 71 11.02 -0.69 15.63
CA GLU A 71 11.25 0.71 15.39
C GLU A 71 11.48 0.92 13.89
N MET A 72 10.75 1.87 13.29
CA MET A 72 10.91 2.23 11.90
C MET A 72 11.42 3.66 11.79
N GLU A 73 12.47 3.84 11.01
CA GLU A 73 13.02 5.16 10.75
C GLU A 73 12.07 5.96 9.88
N THR A 74 11.96 7.24 10.21
CA THR A 74 11.18 8.19 9.42
C THR A 74 12.11 9.14 8.70
N THR A 75 11.65 9.69 7.58
CA THR A 75 12.45 10.65 6.79
C THR A 75 12.74 11.92 7.57
N ASN A 76 11.77 12.36 8.37
CA ASN A 76 11.87 13.59 9.14
C ASN A 76 11.37 13.33 10.57
N GLY A 77 12.28 13.14 11.49
CA GLY A 77 11.94 13.01 12.90
C GLY A 77 12.45 11.73 13.53
N PRO A 78 12.09 11.49 14.81
CA PRO A 78 12.54 10.30 15.53
C PRO A 78 11.90 9.03 14.96
N PRO A 79 12.51 7.85 15.17
CA PRO A 79 11.91 6.59 14.76
C PRO A 79 10.53 6.41 15.38
N THR A 80 9.61 5.83 14.61
CA THR A 80 8.28 5.51 15.08
C THR A 80 8.20 4.04 15.44
N ARG A 81 7.56 3.74 16.57
CA ARG A 81 7.42 2.37 17.04
C ARG A 81 6.13 1.75 16.50
N TYR A 82 6.28 0.61 15.85
CA TYR A 82 5.19 -0.18 15.31
C TYR A 82 5.13 -1.54 15.97
N LEU A 83 3.95 -2.15 15.93
CA LEU A 83 3.75 -3.54 16.36
C LEU A 83 3.47 -4.39 15.12
N ARG A 84 4.24 -5.43 14.95
CA ARG A 84 4.00 -6.42 13.90
C ARG A 84 2.85 -7.33 14.33
N VAL A 85 1.68 -7.12 13.73
CA VAL A 85 0.45 -7.74 14.22
C VAL A 85 -0.07 -8.87 13.35
N VAL A 86 0.23 -8.88 12.06
CA VAL A 86 -0.26 -9.90 11.12
C VAL A 86 0.78 -10.28 10.09
N THR A 87 0.62 -11.47 9.54
CA THR A 87 1.37 -11.92 8.35
C THR A 87 0.37 -12.32 7.28
N PHE A 88 0.60 -11.84 6.07
CA PHE A 88 -0.15 -12.22 4.88
C PHE A 88 0.66 -13.21 4.07
N ALA A 89 0.09 -14.36 3.74
CA ALA A 89 0.72 -15.36 2.89
C ALA A 89 -0.11 -15.55 1.62
N PHE A 90 0.54 -15.50 0.47
CA PHE A 90 -0.13 -15.61 -0.81
C PHE A 90 0.80 -16.19 -1.87
N GLU A 91 0.23 -16.58 -3.00
CA GLU A 91 1.00 -16.98 -4.15
C GLU A 91 0.88 -15.92 -5.23
N LEU A 92 2.00 -15.53 -5.80
CA LEU A 92 2.08 -14.58 -6.89
C LEU A 92 2.95 -15.18 -7.97
N ARG A 93 2.37 -15.42 -9.16
CA ARG A 93 3.08 -16.02 -10.29
C ARG A 93 3.79 -17.31 -9.91
N ASP A 94 3.07 -18.18 -9.20
CA ASP A 94 3.56 -19.49 -8.71
C ASP A 94 4.66 -19.39 -7.64
N GLU A 95 4.96 -18.21 -7.14
CA GLU A 95 5.88 -18.03 -6.04
C GLU A 95 5.12 -17.76 -4.74
N ARG A 96 5.54 -18.42 -3.67
CA ARG A 96 4.98 -18.18 -2.35
C ARG A 96 5.61 -16.92 -1.75
N CYS A 97 4.75 -15.97 -1.38
CA CYS A 97 5.17 -14.68 -0.84
C CYS A 97 4.55 -14.44 0.53
N THR A 98 5.22 -13.66 1.35
CA THR A 98 4.68 -13.18 2.61
C THR A 98 4.94 -11.70 2.77
N LEU A 99 3.97 -11.02 3.39
CA LEU A 99 4.12 -9.62 3.80
C LEU A 99 3.69 -9.49 5.25
N ALA A 100 4.32 -8.60 5.97
CA ALA A 100 3.94 -8.31 7.35
C ALA A 100 3.08 -7.03 7.40
N GLY A 101 2.07 -7.06 8.26
CA GLY A 101 1.26 -5.88 8.54
C GLY A 101 1.56 -5.35 9.93
N TYR A 102 1.69 -4.04 10.03
CA TYR A 102 2.08 -3.35 11.26
C TYR A 102 1.02 -2.34 11.66
N ARG A 103 0.89 -2.14 12.96
CA ARG A 103 0.07 -1.10 13.55
C ARG A 103 0.97 -0.18 14.36
N GLN A 104 0.78 1.13 14.22
CA GLN A 104 1.55 2.08 15.02
C GLN A 104 1.19 1.92 16.50
N GLU A 105 2.19 1.81 17.36
CA GLU A 105 1.97 1.70 18.81
C GLU A 105 1.27 2.94 19.32
N GLY A 106 0.17 2.74 20.04
CA GLY A 106 -0.63 3.82 20.59
C GLY A 106 -1.64 4.43 19.62
N ALA A 107 -1.69 3.98 18.37
CA ALA A 107 -2.68 4.45 17.42
C ALA A 107 -4.05 3.86 17.74
N GLU A 108 -5.09 4.69 17.64
CA GLU A 108 -6.47 4.26 17.91
C GLU A 108 -7.14 3.64 16.69
N ASP A 109 -6.67 3.97 15.49
CA ASP A 109 -7.27 3.43 14.29
C ASP A 109 -6.77 1.99 14.01
N ALA A 110 -7.53 1.29 13.18
CA ALA A 110 -7.24 -0.10 12.83
C ALA A 110 -6.46 -0.23 11.51
N THR A 111 -5.91 0.86 11.02
CA THR A 111 -5.16 0.86 9.77
C THR A 111 -3.88 0.05 9.90
N LEU A 112 -3.69 -0.86 8.95
CA LEU A 112 -2.46 -1.64 8.87
C LEU A 112 -1.50 -1.01 7.87
N PHE A 113 -0.26 -0.88 8.28
CA PHE A 113 0.84 -0.47 7.42
C PHE A 113 1.55 -1.72 6.90
N VAL A 114 1.60 -1.88 5.58
CA VAL A 114 2.18 -3.06 4.94
C VAL A 114 3.31 -2.62 4.00
N PRO A 115 4.53 -2.50 4.51
CA PRO A 115 5.67 -2.12 3.68
C PRO A 115 6.13 -3.29 2.82
N PHE A 116 6.62 -3.00 1.62
CA PHE A 116 7.15 -4.03 0.73
C PHE A 116 8.20 -3.48 -0.22
N ARG A 117 8.98 -4.40 -0.76
CA ARG A 117 9.91 -4.17 -1.84
C ARG A 117 9.67 -5.17 -2.94
N ASP A 118 9.93 -4.78 -4.18
CA ASP A 118 9.82 -5.65 -5.33
C ASP A 118 10.94 -5.33 -6.34
N LYS A 119 10.87 -5.95 -7.52
CA LYS A 119 11.88 -5.73 -8.55
C LYS A 119 11.92 -4.31 -9.10
N THR A 120 10.90 -3.50 -8.88
CA THR A 120 10.89 -2.09 -9.28
C THR A 120 11.60 -1.20 -8.28
N THR A 121 11.85 -1.68 -7.06
CA THR A 121 12.47 -0.92 -5.99
C THR A 121 13.87 -0.43 -6.39
N GLY A 122 14.05 0.88 -6.36
CA GLY A 122 15.31 1.50 -6.75
C GLY A 122 15.45 1.74 -8.25
N GLN A 123 14.49 1.31 -9.06
CA GLN A 123 14.48 1.50 -10.51
C GLN A 123 13.28 2.33 -10.94
N GLN A 124 12.10 1.73 -10.97
CA GLN A 124 10.84 2.36 -11.35
C GLN A 124 10.06 2.91 -10.16
N SER A 125 10.44 2.52 -8.94
CA SER A 125 9.84 3.02 -7.71
C SER A 125 10.92 3.45 -6.73
N TYR A 126 10.49 4.10 -5.63
CA TYR A 126 11.39 4.62 -4.62
C TYR A 126 12.25 3.51 -4.00
N ARG A 127 13.55 3.72 -3.90
CA ARG A 127 14.49 2.70 -3.41
C ARG A 127 14.32 2.35 -1.93
N GLY A 128 13.65 3.19 -1.14
CA GLY A 128 13.29 2.89 0.23
C GLY A 128 12.17 1.86 0.36
N GLY A 129 11.52 1.49 -0.75
CA GLY A 129 10.38 0.60 -0.78
C GLY A 129 9.06 1.36 -0.88
N ARG A 130 7.98 0.60 -0.92
CA ARG A 130 6.61 1.13 -0.97
C ARG A 130 5.80 0.53 0.16
N TYR A 131 4.59 1.00 0.34
CA TYR A 131 3.69 0.45 1.35
C TYR A 131 2.24 0.51 0.90
N MET A 132 1.43 -0.33 1.53
CA MET A 132 -0.01 -0.28 1.43
C MET A 132 -0.59 0.05 2.81
N GLU A 133 -1.74 0.68 2.82
CA GLU A 133 -2.54 0.87 4.03
C GLU A 133 -3.84 0.09 3.87
N LEU A 134 -4.15 -0.76 4.84
CA LEU A 134 -5.32 -1.62 4.80
C LEU A 134 -6.25 -1.37 5.97
#